data_80e8d75f1bcc864be52ddfc7d43118d1
#
_entry.id   80e8d75f1bcc864be52ddfc7d43118d1
#
_cell.length_a   1.000
_cell.length_b   1.000
_cell.length_c   1.000
_cell.angle_alpha   90.00
_cell.angle_beta   90.00
_cell.angle_gamma   90.00
#
_symmetry.space_group_name_H-M   'P 1'
#
loop_
_entity.id
_entity.type
_entity.pdbx_description
1 polymer ?
#
loop_
_entity_poly.entity_id
_entity_poly.type
_entity_poly.pdbx_seq_one_letter_code
_entity_poly.pdbx_strand_id
1 'polypeptide(L)'
;MQLRDIPYMFGYTKIIKVDDKLLRGNAIFMLTKIARLKAKNVTQVIDLRDGGKAGYPFLKRLEKFYCKLFNIKYVEAKMQFVQDKIPNQDYFSKVTSLIENNDGKSYIHCHYGKHRTGQVIAMYEKAKNVDERKIIKDLFAYGWNQKSDFVENSYKSLLAFLKKYFPAQKNLKLAEMERKRLV
;
A
#
# COMPACT_ATOMS: atom_id res chain seq x y z
N MET A 1 -4.21 3.57 -21.05
CA MET A 1 -2.88 3.15 -20.57
C MET A 1 -1.87 4.13 -21.15
N GLN A 2 -1.12 4.83 -20.31
CA GLN A 2 -0.08 5.74 -20.79
C GLN A 2 1.23 4.96 -20.91
N LEU A 3 2.07 5.26 -21.93
CA LEU A 3 3.36 4.57 -22.17
C LEU A 3 4.27 4.55 -20.93
N ARG A 4 4.16 5.55 -20.05
CA ARG A 4 4.89 5.62 -18.77
C ARG A 4 4.52 4.51 -17.76
N ASP A 5 3.37 3.84 -17.93
CA ASP A 5 2.91 2.77 -17.03
C ASP A 5 3.48 1.40 -17.39
N ILE A 6 4.02 1.25 -18.63
CA ILE A 6 4.57 0.00 -19.15
C ILE A 6 5.73 -0.54 -18.28
N PRO A 7 6.74 0.25 -17.88
CA PRO A 7 7.82 -0.24 -17.03
C PRO A 7 7.34 -0.77 -15.68
N TYR A 8 6.26 -0.19 -15.14
CA TYR A 8 5.66 -0.64 -13.88
C TYR A 8 4.85 -1.92 -14.04
N MET A 9 4.31 -2.19 -15.24
CA MET A 9 3.59 -3.44 -15.52
C MET A 9 4.54 -4.63 -15.67
N PHE A 10 5.69 -4.46 -16.29
CA PHE A 10 6.61 -5.56 -16.64
C PHE A 10 7.89 -5.60 -15.80
N GLY A 11 8.34 -4.48 -15.22
CA GLY A 11 9.64 -4.37 -14.56
C GLY A 11 9.61 -4.38 -13.02
N TYR A 12 8.47 -4.20 -12.36
CA TYR A 12 8.42 -3.99 -10.91
C TYR A 12 7.55 -5.03 -10.20
N THR A 13 8.10 -6.22 -9.99
CA THR A 13 7.46 -7.29 -9.20
C THR A 13 7.89 -7.24 -7.73
N LYS A 14 7.94 -6.04 -7.13
CA LYS A 14 8.44 -5.89 -5.76
C LYS A 14 7.46 -6.51 -4.76
N ILE A 15 7.94 -7.52 -4.04
CA ILE A 15 7.28 -8.12 -2.89
C ILE A 15 8.18 -7.86 -1.69
N ILE A 16 7.69 -7.08 -0.73
CA ILE A 16 8.45 -6.65 0.44
C ILE A 16 7.79 -7.24 1.68
N LYS A 17 8.57 -7.84 2.54
CA LYS A 17 8.12 -8.31 3.86
C LYS A 17 7.96 -7.10 4.77
N VAL A 18 6.80 -6.97 5.42
CA VAL A 18 6.54 -6.02 6.50
C VAL A 18 6.80 -6.72 7.84
N ASP A 19 6.14 -7.87 8.04
CA ASP A 19 6.37 -8.78 9.15
C ASP A 19 6.05 -10.23 8.75
N ASP A 20 5.86 -11.12 9.71
CA ASP A 20 5.58 -12.53 9.44
C ASP A 20 4.16 -12.79 8.89
N LYS A 21 3.22 -11.88 9.11
CA LYS A 21 1.83 -11.93 8.64
C LYS A 21 1.59 -11.15 7.36
N LEU A 22 2.42 -10.13 7.07
CA LEU A 22 2.12 -9.14 6.04
C LEU A 22 3.26 -8.94 5.03
N LEU A 23 2.91 -9.02 3.77
CA LEU A 23 3.73 -8.61 2.62
C LEU A 23 3.07 -7.42 1.91
N ARG A 24 3.88 -6.54 1.31
CA ARG A 24 3.40 -5.39 0.50
C ARG A 24 3.99 -5.38 -0.90
N GLY A 25 3.35 -4.66 -1.81
CA GLY A 25 3.91 -4.37 -3.13
C GLY A 25 2.90 -3.71 -4.07
N ASN A 26 3.20 -3.74 -5.37
CA ASN A 26 2.32 -3.22 -6.41
C ASN A 26 1.25 -4.26 -6.81
N ALA A 27 0.27 -3.83 -7.62
CA ALA A 27 -0.78 -4.70 -8.16
C ALA A 27 -0.21 -5.92 -8.91
N ILE A 28 -0.99 -6.99 -9.00
CA ILE A 28 -0.57 -8.26 -9.60
C ILE A 28 -0.99 -8.27 -11.06
N PHE A 29 -0.05 -8.00 -11.96
CA PHE A 29 -0.29 -7.97 -13.41
C PHE A 29 0.20 -9.24 -14.13
N MET A 30 0.96 -10.10 -13.45
CA MET A 30 1.60 -11.27 -14.03
C MET A 30 1.36 -12.53 -13.21
N LEU A 31 1.15 -13.64 -13.91
CA LEU A 31 0.98 -14.96 -13.30
C LEU A 31 2.19 -15.36 -12.43
N THR A 32 3.39 -15.03 -12.86
CA THR A 32 4.64 -15.30 -12.12
C THR A 32 4.65 -14.63 -10.74
N LYS A 33 4.03 -13.47 -10.61
CA LYS A 33 3.96 -12.79 -9.32
C LYS A 33 3.04 -13.51 -8.35
N ILE A 34 1.86 -13.96 -8.78
CA ILE A 34 0.95 -14.71 -7.90
C ILE A 34 1.55 -16.06 -7.50
N ALA A 35 2.26 -16.74 -8.40
CA ALA A 35 3.00 -17.97 -8.08
C ALA A 35 4.06 -17.72 -6.98
N ARG A 36 4.82 -16.61 -7.08
CA ARG A 36 5.79 -16.21 -6.05
C ARG A 36 5.13 -15.86 -4.72
N LEU A 37 3.94 -15.27 -4.73
CA LEU A 37 3.17 -15.00 -3.51
C LEU A 37 2.71 -16.32 -2.88
N LYS A 38 2.22 -17.26 -3.67
CA LYS A 38 1.83 -18.59 -3.21
C LYS A 38 3.00 -19.34 -2.57
N ALA A 39 4.17 -19.33 -3.21
CA ALA A 39 5.41 -19.91 -2.68
C ALA A 39 5.88 -19.27 -1.35
N LYS A 40 5.40 -18.06 -1.03
CA LYS A 40 5.65 -17.38 0.26
C LYS A 40 4.54 -17.60 1.29
N ASN A 41 3.66 -18.58 1.08
CA ASN A 41 2.50 -18.88 1.93
C ASN A 41 1.50 -17.72 2.04
N VAL A 42 1.34 -16.92 0.96
CA VAL A 42 0.25 -15.95 0.88
C VAL A 42 -1.05 -16.69 0.62
N THR A 43 -2.03 -16.50 1.49
CA THR A 43 -3.38 -17.06 1.41
C THR A 43 -4.43 -16.00 1.13
N GLN A 44 -4.08 -14.71 1.28
CA GLN A 44 -4.98 -13.59 1.06
C GLN A 44 -4.29 -12.43 0.34
N VAL A 45 -4.98 -11.85 -0.65
CA VAL A 45 -4.63 -10.59 -1.31
C VAL A 45 -5.64 -9.52 -0.92
N ILE A 46 -5.15 -8.36 -0.46
CA ILE A 46 -5.97 -7.20 -0.07
C ILE A 46 -5.71 -6.07 -1.08
N ASP A 47 -6.71 -5.78 -1.92
CA ASP A 47 -6.65 -4.73 -2.93
C ASP A 47 -7.28 -3.43 -2.42
N LEU A 48 -6.47 -2.39 -2.30
CA LEU A 48 -6.87 -1.05 -1.84
C LEU A 48 -7.37 -0.12 -2.96
N ARG A 49 -7.41 -0.59 -4.22
CA ARG A 49 -7.85 0.25 -5.34
C ARG A 49 -9.35 0.50 -5.29
N ASP A 50 -9.74 1.74 -5.47
CA ASP A 50 -11.14 2.19 -5.39
C ASP A 50 -11.98 1.94 -6.65
N GLY A 51 -11.36 1.46 -7.73
CA GLY A 51 -12.04 1.18 -9.00
C GLY A 51 -12.32 2.42 -9.86
N GLY A 52 -11.80 3.60 -9.48
CA GLY A 52 -11.88 4.83 -10.28
C GLY A 52 -11.27 4.68 -11.68
N LYS A 53 -11.35 5.74 -12.52
CA LYS A 53 -10.90 5.73 -13.94
C LYS A 53 -9.47 5.20 -14.15
N ALA A 54 -8.59 5.30 -13.15
CA ALA A 54 -7.24 4.74 -13.16
C ALA A 54 -7.19 3.25 -12.71
N GLY A 55 -8.33 2.63 -12.41
CA GLY A 55 -8.38 1.29 -11.79
C GLY A 55 -8.18 0.12 -12.74
N TYR A 56 -8.10 0.35 -14.05
CA TYR A 56 -7.96 -0.70 -15.07
C TYR A 56 -8.86 -1.92 -14.78
N PRO A 57 -10.19 -1.86 -15.01
CA PRO A 57 -11.14 -2.92 -14.63
C PRO A 57 -10.74 -4.31 -15.14
N PHE A 58 -10.16 -4.37 -16.34
CA PHE A 58 -9.65 -5.61 -16.92
C PHE A 58 -8.52 -6.22 -16.08
N LEU A 59 -7.52 -5.42 -15.70
CA LEU A 59 -6.38 -5.89 -14.90
C LEU A 59 -6.83 -6.37 -13.52
N LYS A 60 -7.84 -5.73 -12.94
CA LYS A 60 -8.43 -6.17 -11.67
C LYS A 60 -9.17 -7.51 -11.81
N ARG A 61 -9.88 -7.73 -12.92
CA ARG A 61 -10.51 -9.02 -13.24
C ARG A 61 -9.46 -10.13 -13.40
N LEU A 62 -8.38 -9.82 -14.11
CA LEU A 62 -7.28 -10.75 -14.32
C LEU A 62 -6.61 -11.13 -12.99
N GLU A 63 -6.39 -10.18 -12.11
CA GLU A 63 -5.84 -10.40 -10.77
C GLU A 63 -6.75 -11.30 -9.92
N LYS A 64 -8.06 -11.07 -9.93
CA LYS A 64 -9.04 -11.95 -9.27
C LYS A 64 -8.99 -13.37 -9.83
N PHE A 65 -8.90 -13.50 -11.14
CA PHE A 65 -8.75 -14.80 -11.80
C PHE A 65 -7.47 -15.52 -11.35
N TYR A 66 -6.33 -14.83 -11.31
CA TYR A 66 -5.09 -15.42 -10.80
C TYR A 66 -5.19 -15.84 -9.33
N CYS A 67 -5.80 -15.03 -8.48
CA CYS A 67 -6.02 -15.39 -7.08
C CYS A 67 -6.86 -16.66 -6.96
N LYS A 68 -7.94 -16.78 -7.75
CA LYS A 68 -8.78 -17.99 -7.79
C LYS A 68 -7.99 -19.21 -8.24
N LEU A 69 -7.18 -19.09 -9.30
CA LEU A 69 -6.35 -20.19 -9.85
C LEU A 69 -5.37 -20.75 -8.81
N PHE A 70 -4.80 -19.89 -7.96
CA PHE A 70 -3.83 -20.27 -6.94
C PHE A 70 -4.44 -20.53 -5.55
N ASN A 71 -5.76 -20.58 -5.46
CA ASN A 71 -6.49 -20.72 -4.19
C ASN A 71 -6.02 -19.68 -3.15
N ILE A 72 -6.04 -18.41 -3.55
CA ILE A 72 -5.74 -17.26 -2.70
C ILE A 72 -7.00 -16.41 -2.59
N LYS A 73 -7.43 -16.11 -1.37
CA LYS A 73 -8.56 -15.25 -1.10
C LYS A 73 -8.29 -13.82 -1.60
N TYR A 74 -9.20 -13.25 -2.39
CA TYR A 74 -9.11 -11.87 -2.86
C TYR A 74 -10.12 -10.98 -2.13
N VAL A 75 -9.63 -9.95 -1.46
CA VAL A 75 -10.43 -9.03 -0.65
C VAL A 75 -10.29 -7.61 -1.20
N GLU A 76 -11.41 -6.95 -1.50
CA GLU A 76 -11.44 -5.55 -1.86
C GLU A 76 -11.63 -4.68 -0.61
N ALA A 77 -10.60 -3.98 -0.19
CA ALA A 77 -10.63 -2.99 0.86
C ALA A 77 -10.42 -1.59 0.25
N LYS A 78 -11.41 -1.16 -0.53
CA LYS A 78 -11.33 0.07 -1.33
C LYS A 78 -11.00 1.29 -0.47
N MET A 79 -9.92 1.99 -0.81
CA MET A 79 -9.48 3.22 -0.18
C MET A 79 -9.46 4.34 -1.21
N GLN A 80 -10.30 5.36 -1.02
CA GLN A 80 -10.29 6.54 -1.89
C GLN A 80 -8.96 7.29 -1.72
N PHE A 81 -8.36 7.66 -2.85
CA PHE A 81 -7.15 8.47 -2.86
C PHE A 81 -7.50 9.91 -3.25
N VAL A 82 -8.09 10.63 -2.30
CA VAL A 82 -8.44 12.05 -2.44
C VAL A 82 -7.77 12.80 -1.30
N GLN A 83 -7.21 13.97 -1.59
CA GLN A 83 -6.42 14.78 -0.65
C GLN A 83 -7.10 15.02 0.70
N ASP A 84 -8.42 15.23 0.69
CA ASP A 84 -9.18 15.61 1.88
C ASP A 84 -9.98 14.47 2.50
N LYS A 85 -9.86 13.24 1.94
CA LYS A 85 -10.60 12.07 2.42
C LYS A 85 -9.65 11.01 3.00
N ILE A 86 -8.98 11.37 4.08
CA ILE A 86 -8.22 10.39 4.87
C ILE A 86 -9.22 9.45 5.56
N PRO A 87 -9.13 8.12 5.36
CA PRO A 87 -10.01 7.17 6.03
C PRO A 87 -10.06 7.39 7.56
N ASN A 88 -11.16 6.99 8.18
CA ASN A 88 -11.28 7.02 9.63
C ASN A 88 -10.55 5.83 10.28
N GLN A 89 -10.45 5.82 11.60
CA GLN A 89 -9.81 4.76 12.35
C GLN A 89 -10.46 3.39 12.10
N ASP A 90 -11.80 3.34 11.95
CA ASP A 90 -12.54 2.08 11.75
C ASP A 90 -12.15 1.38 10.45
N TYR A 91 -11.87 2.15 9.38
CA TYR A 91 -11.35 1.58 8.14
C TYR A 91 -10.03 0.85 8.37
N PHE A 92 -9.08 1.50 9.05
CA PHE A 92 -7.77 0.91 9.33
C PHE A 92 -7.88 -0.29 10.27
N SER A 93 -8.73 -0.20 11.30
CA SER A 93 -9.00 -1.32 12.21
C SER A 93 -9.58 -2.53 11.47
N LYS A 94 -10.52 -2.32 10.56
CA LYS A 94 -11.07 -3.40 9.71
C LYS A 94 -10.00 -4.05 8.84
N VAL A 95 -9.13 -3.26 8.20
CA VAL A 95 -8.06 -3.82 7.37
C VAL A 95 -7.02 -4.55 8.22
N THR A 96 -6.68 -4.04 9.39
CA THR A 96 -5.80 -4.72 10.36
C THR A 96 -6.40 -6.06 10.77
N SER A 97 -7.68 -6.10 11.11
CA SER A 97 -8.38 -7.35 11.45
C SER A 97 -8.38 -8.36 10.31
N LEU A 98 -8.52 -7.92 9.05
CA LEU A 98 -8.40 -8.80 7.88
C LEU A 98 -7.00 -9.45 7.78
N ILE A 99 -5.95 -8.72 8.18
CA ILE A 99 -4.58 -9.24 8.17
C ILE A 99 -4.36 -10.22 9.32
N GLU A 100 -4.76 -9.83 10.54
CA GLU A 100 -4.51 -10.61 11.75
C GLU A 100 -5.32 -11.92 11.79
N ASN A 101 -6.57 -11.89 11.32
CA ASN A 101 -7.47 -13.04 11.32
C ASN A 101 -7.24 -13.97 10.11
N ASN A 102 -6.24 -13.72 9.27
CA ASN A 102 -5.88 -14.62 8.18
C ASN A 102 -4.93 -15.71 8.67
N ASP A 103 -5.24 -16.97 8.38
CA ASP A 103 -4.44 -18.13 8.82
C ASP A 103 -3.04 -18.16 8.20
N GLY A 104 -2.87 -17.62 7.00
CA GLY A 104 -1.58 -17.47 6.33
C GLY A 104 -1.11 -16.03 6.26
N LYS A 105 -0.25 -15.75 5.28
CA LYS A 105 0.21 -14.37 5.03
C LYS A 105 -0.75 -13.61 4.15
N SER A 106 -0.93 -12.33 4.44
CA SER A 106 -1.65 -11.38 3.60
C SER A 106 -0.69 -10.60 2.70
N TYR A 107 -1.08 -10.39 1.45
CA TYR A 107 -0.39 -9.47 0.54
C TYR A 107 -1.27 -8.25 0.31
N ILE A 108 -0.78 -7.06 0.67
CA ILE A 108 -1.53 -5.82 0.52
C ILE A 108 -0.94 -4.94 -0.56
N HIS A 109 -1.80 -4.37 -1.41
CA HIS A 109 -1.36 -3.47 -2.47
C HIS A 109 -2.41 -2.43 -2.84
N CYS A 110 -1.95 -1.35 -3.46
CA CYS A 110 -2.74 -0.48 -4.33
C CYS A 110 -2.24 -0.63 -5.78
N HIS A 111 -2.23 0.41 -6.59
CA HIS A 111 -1.65 0.30 -7.93
C HIS A 111 -0.12 0.13 -7.87
N TYR A 112 0.58 1.07 -7.25
CA TYR A 112 2.05 1.07 -7.14
C TYR A 112 2.59 0.47 -5.83
N GLY A 113 1.74 0.13 -4.87
CA GLY A 113 2.16 -0.36 -3.55
C GLY A 113 2.81 0.70 -2.66
N LYS A 114 2.61 1.98 -2.97
CA LYS A 114 3.27 3.11 -2.33
C LYS A 114 2.34 3.86 -1.38
N HIS A 115 1.43 4.70 -1.89
CA HIS A 115 0.69 5.69 -1.11
C HIS A 115 -0.37 5.07 -0.19
N ARG A 116 -1.49 4.55 -0.73
CA ARG A 116 -2.56 3.89 0.04
C ARG A 116 -2.02 2.73 0.87
N THR A 117 -1.20 1.92 0.24
CA THR A 117 -0.51 0.80 0.91
C THR A 117 0.36 1.27 2.06
N GLY A 118 1.12 2.35 1.88
CA GLY A 118 1.93 2.93 2.94
C GLY A 118 1.11 3.40 4.13
N GLN A 119 0.01 4.11 3.91
CA GLN A 119 -0.87 4.58 4.99
C GLN A 119 -1.48 3.43 5.78
N VAL A 120 -1.95 2.37 5.10
CA VAL A 120 -2.50 1.19 5.79
C VAL A 120 -1.43 0.49 6.62
N ILE A 121 -0.21 0.32 6.08
CA ILE A 121 0.88 -0.29 6.82
C ILE A 121 1.29 0.55 8.02
N ALA A 122 1.37 1.88 7.88
CA ALA A 122 1.67 2.77 8.99
C ALA A 122 0.67 2.61 10.16
N MET A 123 -0.62 2.47 9.85
CA MET A 123 -1.64 2.26 10.87
C MET A 123 -1.60 0.84 11.47
N TYR A 124 -1.29 -0.15 10.66
CA TYR A 124 -1.07 -1.53 11.11
C TYR A 124 0.13 -1.62 12.06
N GLU A 125 1.27 -1.02 11.69
CA GLU A 125 2.47 -0.98 12.54
C GLU A 125 2.23 -0.17 13.82
N LYS A 126 1.48 0.95 13.74
CA LYS A 126 1.07 1.73 14.92
C LYS A 126 0.22 0.91 15.89
N ALA A 127 -0.72 0.12 15.38
CA ALA A 127 -1.53 -0.79 16.20
C ALA A 127 -0.69 -1.87 16.91
N LYS A 128 0.49 -2.19 16.36
CA LYS A 128 1.49 -3.10 16.95
C LYS A 128 2.53 -2.40 17.82
N ASN A 129 2.32 -1.13 18.18
CA ASN A 129 3.25 -0.32 18.97
C ASN A 129 4.66 -0.20 18.38
N VAL A 130 4.80 -0.27 17.05
CA VAL A 130 6.07 0.05 16.37
C VAL A 130 6.40 1.52 16.56
N ASP A 131 7.68 1.83 16.76
CA ASP A 131 8.14 3.22 16.95
C ASP A 131 7.72 4.13 15.79
N GLU A 132 7.08 5.26 16.10
CA GLU A 132 6.52 6.18 15.10
C GLU A 132 7.60 6.77 14.18
N ARG A 133 8.84 6.94 14.64
CA ARG A 133 9.96 7.44 13.81
C ARG A 133 10.32 6.42 12.74
N LYS A 134 10.30 5.11 13.08
CA LYS A 134 10.51 4.03 12.12
C LYS A 134 9.40 4.03 11.09
N ILE A 135 8.14 4.07 11.51
CA ILE A 135 6.97 4.11 10.62
C ILE A 135 7.08 5.26 9.61
N ILE A 136 7.42 6.47 10.06
CA ILE A 136 7.57 7.64 9.18
C ILE A 136 8.71 7.43 8.18
N LYS A 137 9.89 6.96 8.63
CA LYS A 137 11.00 6.65 7.72
C LYS A 137 10.62 5.64 6.65
N ASP A 138 9.91 4.58 7.03
CA ASP A 138 9.45 3.53 6.10
C ASP A 138 8.43 4.06 5.08
N LEU A 139 7.55 4.97 5.48
CA LEU A 139 6.64 5.67 4.56
C LEU A 139 7.43 6.37 3.44
N PHE A 140 8.49 7.10 3.77
CA PHE A 140 9.32 7.78 2.78
C PHE A 140 10.20 6.81 1.98
N ALA A 141 10.82 5.83 2.62
CA ALA A 141 11.67 4.84 1.94
C ALA A 141 10.93 4.05 0.86
N TYR A 142 9.65 3.75 1.08
CA TYR A 142 8.89 2.88 0.18
C TYR A 142 7.97 3.61 -0.79
N GLY A 143 7.89 4.95 -0.78
CA GLY A 143 6.95 5.45 -1.73
C GLY A 143 6.81 6.93 -2.00
N TRP A 144 7.36 7.76 -1.19
CA TRP A 144 7.10 9.19 -1.30
C TRP A 144 8.27 9.98 -1.92
N ASN A 145 9.14 9.29 -2.65
CA ASN A 145 10.46 9.78 -3.12
C ASN A 145 10.53 10.14 -4.61
N GLN A 146 9.42 10.52 -5.27
CA GLN A 146 9.46 10.82 -6.71
C GLN A 146 9.22 12.29 -7.03
N LYS A 147 10.05 12.84 -7.93
CA LYS A 147 9.97 14.21 -8.49
C LYS A 147 8.91 14.25 -9.60
N SER A 148 7.67 14.59 -9.32
CA SER A 148 6.65 14.91 -10.34
C SER A 148 5.47 15.66 -9.70
N ASP A 149 4.66 16.37 -10.49
CA ASP A 149 3.47 17.11 -10.01
C ASP A 149 2.45 16.23 -9.28
N PHE A 150 2.40 14.95 -9.64
CA PHE A 150 1.64 13.94 -8.90
C PHE A 150 2.16 13.75 -7.48
N VAL A 151 3.44 14.01 -7.23
CA VAL A 151 4.10 13.89 -5.92
C VAL A 151 3.64 15.00 -4.98
N GLU A 152 3.45 16.24 -5.46
CA GLU A 152 3.01 17.33 -4.59
C GLU A 152 1.63 17.07 -4.00
N ASN A 153 0.68 16.64 -4.81
CA ASN A 153 -0.65 16.26 -4.36
C ASN A 153 -0.61 15.03 -3.43
N SER A 154 0.25 14.07 -3.72
CA SER A 154 0.46 12.91 -2.87
C SER A 154 1.08 13.32 -1.54
N TYR A 155 2.03 14.25 -1.54
CA TYR A 155 2.67 14.74 -0.32
C TYR A 155 1.68 15.52 0.58
N LYS A 156 0.80 16.35 0.01
CA LYS A 156 -0.28 17.00 0.77
C LYS A 156 -1.19 15.97 1.46
N SER A 157 -1.54 14.90 0.76
CA SER A 157 -2.30 13.78 1.33
C SER A 157 -1.53 13.07 2.45
N LEU A 158 -0.21 12.87 2.30
CA LEU A 158 0.63 12.32 3.37
C LEU A 158 0.68 13.23 4.59
N LEU A 159 0.88 14.52 4.40
CA LEU A 159 0.90 15.48 5.52
C LEU A 159 -0.43 15.51 6.25
N ALA A 160 -1.56 15.49 5.53
CA ALA A 160 -2.89 15.41 6.13
C ALA A 160 -3.05 14.12 6.97
N PHE A 161 -2.59 12.99 6.44
CA PHE A 161 -2.57 11.71 7.16
C PHE A 161 -1.69 11.78 8.42
N LEU A 162 -0.47 12.31 8.31
CA LEU A 162 0.44 12.43 9.45
C LEU A 162 -0.11 13.38 10.52
N LYS A 163 -0.69 14.53 10.14
CA LYS A 163 -1.34 15.45 11.08
C LYS A 163 -2.49 14.78 11.84
N LYS A 164 -3.25 13.90 11.17
CA LYS A 164 -4.38 13.20 11.77
C LYS A 164 -3.96 12.08 12.73
N TYR A 165 -2.98 11.27 12.35
CA TYR A 165 -2.65 10.03 13.05
C TYR A 165 -1.31 10.02 13.79
N PHE A 166 -0.42 10.97 13.47
CA PHE A 166 0.91 11.11 14.04
C PHE A 166 1.19 12.59 14.39
N PRO A 167 0.33 13.26 15.18
CA PRO A 167 0.31 14.72 15.32
C PRO A 167 1.49 15.31 16.09
N ALA A 168 2.32 14.49 16.74
CA ALA A 168 3.45 14.99 17.49
C ALA A 168 4.39 15.84 16.62
N GLN A 169 4.76 17.03 17.08
CA GLN A 169 5.59 17.98 16.31
C GLN A 169 6.91 17.36 15.83
N LYS A 170 7.52 16.47 16.63
CA LYS A 170 8.73 15.71 16.26
C LYS A 170 8.52 14.86 15.00
N ASN A 171 7.33 14.29 14.80
CA ASN A 171 6.98 13.46 13.65
C ASN A 171 6.83 14.30 12.39
N LEU A 172 6.21 15.47 12.49
CA LEU A 172 6.05 16.40 11.36
C LEU A 172 7.41 16.97 10.93
N LYS A 173 8.26 17.34 11.88
CA LYS A 173 9.65 17.76 11.60
C LYS A 173 10.44 16.64 10.91
N LEU A 174 10.32 15.40 11.38
CA LEU A 174 10.97 14.25 10.73
C LEU A 174 10.49 14.07 9.29
N ALA A 175 9.18 14.18 9.04
CA ALA A 175 8.62 14.09 7.68
C ALA A 175 9.19 15.17 6.74
N GLU A 176 9.33 16.39 7.21
CA GLU A 176 9.98 17.48 6.46
C GLU A 176 11.45 17.18 6.16
N MET A 177 12.19 16.64 7.11
CA MET A 177 13.59 16.24 6.93
C MET A 177 13.73 15.12 5.89
N GLU A 178 12.90 14.08 5.98
CA GLU A 178 12.90 12.98 5.01
C GLU A 178 12.55 13.48 3.60
N ARG A 179 11.58 14.41 3.46
CA ARG A 179 11.28 15.06 2.18
C ARG A 179 12.51 15.75 1.59
N LYS A 180 13.21 16.57 2.39
CA LYS A 180 14.41 17.32 1.93
C LYS A 180 15.55 16.42 1.47
N ARG A 181 15.69 15.21 2.03
CA ARG A 181 16.69 14.22 1.63
C ARG A 181 16.41 13.61 0.26
N LEU A 182 15.17 13.67 -0.20
CA LEU A 182 14.71 13.00 -1.41
C LEU A 182 14.57 13.96 -2.61
N VAL A 183 14.75 15.26 -2.39
CA VAL A 183 14.77 16.32 -3.40
C VAL A 183 16.20 16.67 -3.76
#